data_2bd3210e18e2369b63f5bfad80e3d5e8
#
_entry.id   2bd3210e18e2369b63f5bfad80e3d5e8
#
_cell.length_a   1.000
_cell.length_b   1.000
_cell.length_c   1.000
_cell.angle_alpha   90.00
_cell.angle_beta   90.00
_cell.angle_gamma   90.00
#
_symmetry.space_group_name_H-M   'P 1'
#
loop_
_entity.id
_entity.type
_entity.pdbx_description
1 polymer ?
#
loop_
_entity_poly.entity_id
_entity_poly.type
_entity_poly.pdbx_seq_one_letter_code
_entity_poly.pdbx_strand_id
1 'polypeptide(L)'
;MGFAVHKQFVLVLLFCFLVTLNCIVSKKKDDMVNQQLLGWILTSATNPSCLDYYSQENLCLKSPVPINEKCSSQEMDRLQNGIQPTNMQNREVLEELLRCWGKCNSTFFLSHSPCSFETESDYITAKRSGSTNSGNLWRQCQSNCNTGADSSFSKLKGISTTTTYWPYP
;
A
#
# COMPACT_ATOMS: atom_id res chain seq x y z
N MET A 1 23.79 -57.55 -35.89
CA MET A 1 22.77 -57.38 -34.80
C MET A 1 22.94 -56.12 -33.95
N GLY A 2 23.95 -55.28 -34.10
CA GLY A 2 24.21 -54.09 -33.25
C GLY A 2 23.41 -52.82 -33.56
N PHE A 3 22.90 -52.66 -34.78
CA PHE A 3 22.28 -51.40 -35.24
C PHE A 3 20.85 -51.18 -34.69
N ALA A 4 20.11 -52.24 -34.41
CA ALA A 4 18.71 -52.13 -33.90
C ALA A 4 18.66 -51.71 -32.44
N VAL A 5 19.61 -52.16 -31.61
CA VAL A 5 19.67 -51.85 -30.18
C VAL A 5 20.00 -50.39 -29.95
N HIS A 6 20.89 -49.80 -30.79
CA HIS A 6 21.31 -48.40 -30.67
C HIS A 6 20.16 -47.43 -30.99
N LYS A 7 19.33 -47.73 -31.98
CA LYS A 7 18.15 -46.93 -32.32
C LYS A 7 17.09 -46.92 -31.23
N GLN A 8 16.85 -48.06 -30.59
CA GLN A 8 15.90 -48.16 -29.46
C GLN A 8 16.40 -47.36 -28.25
N PHE A 9 17.68 -47.41 -27.95
CA PHE A 9 18.25 -46.66 -26.81
C PHE A 9 18.17 -45.14 -27.00
N VAL A 10 18.41 -44.66 -28.20
CA VAL A 10 18.29 -43.24 -28.53
C VAL A 10 16.83 -42.77 -28.45
N LEU A 11 15.87 -43.58 -28.86
CA LEU A 11 14.43 -43.25 -28.76
C LEU A 11 13.94 -43.16 -27.30
N VAL A 12 14.39 -44.08 -26.43
CA VAL A 12 14.06 -44.04 -25.01
C VAL A 12 14.66 -42.83 -24.32
N LEU A 13 15.90 -42.46 -24.61
CA LEU A 13 16.52 -41.27 -24.07
C LEU A 13 15.81 -39.96 -24.52
N LEU A 14 15.39 -39.88 -25.77
CA LEU A 14 14.62 -38.76 -26.29
C LEU A 14 13.26 -38.66 -25.62
N PHE A 15 12.60 -39.78 -25.40
CA PHE A 15 11.29 -39.83 -24.70
C PHE A 15 11.41 -39.39 -23.24
N CYS A 16 12.43 -39.87 -22.51
CA CYS A 16 12.71 -39.43 -21.14
C CYS A 16 13.02 -37.92 -21.08
N PHE A 17 13.77 -37.38 -22.04
CA PHE A 17 14.08 -35.96 -22.08
C PHE A 17 12.84 -35.10 -22.35
N LEU A 18 11.93 -35.53 -23.22
CA LEU A 18 10.66 -34.85 -23.47
C LEU A 18 9.73 -34.87 -22.27
N VAL A 19 9.68 -35.98 -21.52
CA VAL A 19 8.86 -36.10 -20.31
C VAL A 19 9.40 -35.19 -19.19
N THR A 20 10.72 -35.15 -19.00
CA THR A 20 11.33 -34.27 -17.99
C THR A 20 11.15 -32.78 -18.32
N LEU A 21 11.25 -32.40 -19.59
CA LEU A 21 11.00 -31.03 -20.03
C LEU A 21 9.55 -30.62 -19.78
N ASN A 22 8.58 -31.48 -20.06
CA ASN A 22 7.16 -31.21 -19.79
C ASN A 22 6.87 -31.07 -18.28
N CYS A 23 7.49 -31.88 -17.42
CA CYS A 23 7.38 -31.74 -15.98
C CYS A 23 7.95 -30.40 -15.46
N ILE A 24 9.10 -29.97 -15.97
CA ILE A 24 9.74 -28.71 -15.56
C ILE A 24 8.89 -27.51 -16.00
N VAL A 25 8.37 -27.54 -17.23
CA VAL A 25 7.51 -26.47 -17.77
C VAL A 25 6.18 -26.38 -17.01
N SER A 26 5.57 -27.53 -16.68
CA SER A 26 4.33 -27.59 -15.88
C SER A 26 4.54 -26.99 -14.50
N LYS A 27 5.58 -27.39 -13.78
CA LYS A 27 5.87 -26.88 -12.43
C LYS A 27 6.11 -25.36 -12.42
N LYS A 28 6.85 -24.84 -13.40
CA LYS A 28 7.09 -23.40 -13.53
C LYS A 28 5.81 -22.61 -13.82
N LYS A 29 4.87 -23.21 -14.57
CA LYS A 29 3.55 -22.60 -14.85
C LYS A 29 2.69 -22.56 -13.59
N ASP A 30 2.70 -23.63 -12.80
CA ASP A 30 1.94 -23.69 -11.54
C ASP A 30 2.49 -22.71 -10.50
N ASP A 31 3.81 -22.56 -10.38
CA ASP A 31 4.44 -21.58 -9.51
C ASP A 31 4.09 -20.15 -9.92
N MET A 32 4.04 -19.86 -11.23
CA MET A 32 3.69 -18.55 -11.74
C MET A 32 2.20 -18.22 -11.53
N VAL A 33 1.32 -19.20 -11.71
CA VAL A 33 -0.12 -19.06 -11.43
C VAL A 33 -0.36 -18.85 -9.94
N ASN A 34 0.34 -19.60 -9.07
CA ASN A 34 0.25 -19.45 -7.63
C ASN A 34 0.76 -18.08 -7.16
N GLN A 35 1.87 -17.58 -7.72
CA GLN A 35 2.36 -16.23 -7.42
C GLN A 35 1.40 -15.14 -7.91
N GLN A 36 0.80 -15.30 -9.08
CA GLN A 36 -0.23 -14.36 -9.56
C GLN A 36 -1.49 -14.42 -8.71
N LEU A 37 -1.94 -15.61 -8.30
CA LEU A 37 -3.11 -15.79 -7.45
C LEU A 37 -2.87 -15.19 -6.05
N LEU A 38 -1.71 -15.43 -5.45
CA LEU A 38 -1.29 -14.83 -4.18
C LEU A 38 -1.18 -13.30 -4.30
N GLY A 39 -0.61 -12.80 -5.38
CA GLY A 39 -0.59 -11.37 -5.67
C GLY A 39 -2.00 -10.79 -5.77
N TRP A 40 -2.91 -11.49 -6.44
CA TRP A 40 -4.31 -11.05 -6.58
C TRP A 40 -5.09 -11.09 -5.27
N ILE A 41 -4.90 -12.14 -4.46
CA ILE A 41 -5.52 -12.28 -3.11
C ILE A 41 -4.99 -11.18 -2.18
N LEU A 42 -3.68 -10.91 -2.21
CA LEU A 42 -3.08 -9.85 -1.41
C LEU A 42 -3.53 -8.45 -1.85
N THR A 43 -3.65 -8.20 -3.15
CA THR A 43 -4.13 -6.90 -3.66
C THR A 43 -5.64 -6.71 -3.49
N SER A 44 -6.43 -7.77 -3.47
CA SER A 44 -7.87 -7.68 -3.19
C SER A 44 -8.19 -7.49 -1.71
N ALA A 45 -7.30 -7.90 -0.82
CA ALA A 45 -7.46 -7.75 0.63
C ALA A 45 -6.93 -6.40 1.16
N THR A 46 -6.04 -5.73 0.42
CA THR A 46 -5.45 -4.46 0.83
C THR A 46 -6.15 -3.28 0.16
N ASN A 47 -6.43 -2.24 0.95
CA ASN A 47 -7.02 -1.00 0.47
C ASN A 47 -6.01 -0.23 -0.40
N PRO A 48 -6.24 -0.01 -1.71
CA PRO A 48 -5.28 0.67 -2.58
C PRO A 48 -4.95 2.09 -2.11
N SER A 49 -5.92 2.82 -1.57
CA SER A 49 -5.70 4.18 -1.05
C SER A 49 -4.81 4.17 0.20
N CYS A 50 -4.89 3.12 1.02
CA CYS A 50 -3.99 2.93 2.16
C CYS A 50 -2.56 2.63 1.71
N LEU A 51 -2.40 1.72 0.75
CA LEU A 51 -1.09 1.40 0.19
C LEU A 51 -0.41 2.64 -0.41
N ASP A 52 -1.14 3.42 -1.19
CA ASP A 52 -0.63 4.65 -1.80
C ASP A 52 -0.21 5.66 -0.73
N TYR A 53 -1.08 5.91 0.26
CA TYR A 53 -0.79 6.83 1.36
C TYR A 53 0.49 6.44 2.13
N TYR A 54 0.59 5.21 2.62
CA TYR A 54 1.78 4.79 3.38
C TYR A 54 3.02 4.58 2.52
N SER A 55 2.88 4.29 1.23
CA SER A 55 4.01 4.32 0.30
C SER A 55 4.61 5.72 0.18
N GLN A 56 3.76 6.75 0.13
CA GLN A 56 4.20 8.15 0.13
C GLN A 56 4.88 8.52 1.46
N GLU A 57 4.31 8.08 2.61
CA GLU A 57 4.93 8.29 3.93
C GLU A 57 6.35 7.70 3.96
N ASN A 58 6.52 6.48 3.45
CA ASN A 58 7.80 5.78 3.42
C ASN A 58 8.88 6.46 2.55
N LEU A 59 8.49 7.26 1.56
CA LEU A 59 9.46 8.03 0.77
C LEU A 59 10.25 9.05 1.61
N CYS A 60 9.70 9.44 2.76
CA CYS A 60 10.31 10.37 3.69
C CYS A 60 11.11 9.70 4.81
N LEU A 61 11.18 8.38 4.84
CA LEU A 61 11.81 7.62 5.93
C LEU A 61 13.05 6.90 5.43
N LYS A 62 14.16 7.01 6.18
CA LYS A 62 15.35 6.17 5.94
C LYS A 62 15.11 4.72 6.34
N SER A 63 14.25 4.50 7.35
CA SER A 63 13.78 3.19 7.77
C SER A 63 12.29 3.07 7.50
N PRO A 64 11.89 2.54 6.33
CA PRO A 64 10.48 2.41 5.96
C PRO A 64 9.70 1.53 6.94
N VAL A 65 8.47 1.93 7.24
CA VAL A 65 7.56 1.12 8.06
C VAL A 65 6.88 0.04 7.22
N PRO A 66 6.55 -1.13 7.82
CA PRO A 66 5.86 -2.21 7.12
C PRO A 66 4.44 -1.79 6.69
N ILE A 67 4.24 -1.56 5.40
CA ILE A 67 2.95 -1.08 4.85
C ILE A 67 1.82 -2.07 5.13
N ASN A 68 2.10 -3.38 5.10
CA ASN A 68 1.10 -4.42 5.38
C ASN A 68 0.53 -4.33 6.80
N GLU A 69 1.33 -3.92 7.78
CA GLU A 69 0.86 -3.69 9.15
C GLU A 69 -0.03 -2.45 9.23
N LYS A 70 0.38 -1.36 8.57
CA LYS A 70 -0.36 -0.09 8.51
C LYS A 70 -1.68 -0.20 7.71
N CYS A 71 -1.76 -1.14 6.79
CA CYS A 71 -2.97 -1.40 5.98
C CYS A 71 -3.66 -2.72 6.33
N SER A 72 -3.38 -3.28 7.51
CA SER A 72 -4.09 -4.44 8.04
C SER A 72 -5.57 -4.12 8.27
N SER A 73 -6.43 -5.13 8.28
CA SER A 73 -7.85 -4.96 8.55
C SER A 73 -8.08 -4.27 9.90
N GLN A 74 -7.32 -4.65 10.92
CA GLN A 74 -7.41 -4.04 12.26
C GLN A 74 -7.07 -2.54 12.23
N GLU A 75 -6.04 -2.15 11.51
CA GLU A 75 -5.66 -0.74 11.40
C GLU A 75 -6.68 0.04 10.57
N MET A 76 -7.20 -0.55 9.50
CA MET A 76 -8.27 0.06 8.71
C MET A 76 -9.55 0.27 9.53
N ASP A 77 -9.91 -0.68 10.38
CA ASP A 77 -11.04 -0.54 11.31
C ASP A 77 -10.78 0.56 12.34
N ARG A 78 -9.56 0.66 12.87
CA ARG A 78 -9.16 1.75 13.79
C ARG A 78 -9.29 3.12 13.11
N LEU A 79 -8.81 3.24 11.87
CA LEU A 79 -8.90 4.48 11.10
C LEU A 79 -10.36 4.85 10.80
N GLN A 80 -11.18 3.88 10.43
CA GLN A 80 -12.60 4.08 10.16
C GLN A 80 -13.37 4.52 11.41
N ASN A 81 -13.11 3.90 12.55
CA ASN A 81 -13.74 4.24 13.83
C ASN A 81 -13.36 5.63 14.35
N GLY A 82 -12.26 6.20 13.86
CA GLY A 82 -11.87 7.59 14.15
C GLY A 82 -12.69 8.65 13.42
N ILE A 83 -13.52 8.26 12.45
CA ILE A 83 -14.37 9.17 11.68
C ILE A 83 -15.67 9.43 12.44
N GLN A 84 -16.13 10.68 12.45
CA GLN A 84 -17.40 11.10 13.05
C GLN A 84 -18.21 11.89 11.99
N PRO A 85 -19.54 11.86 12.04
CA PRO A 85 -20.37 11.01 12.92
C PRO A 85 -20.37 9.52 12.50
N THR A 86 -20.85 8.64 13.35
CA THR A 86 -20.79 7.17 13.17
C THR A 86 -21.43 6.67 11.87
N ASN A 87 -22.45 7.34 11.35
CA ASN A 87 -23.03 6.99 10.04
C ASN A 87 -22.11 7.28 8.85
N MET A 88 -21.01 8.00 9.07
CA MET A 88 -19.95 8.23 8.08
C MET A 88 -18.77 7.24 8.23
N GLN A 89 -18.82 6.35 9.21
CA GLN A 89 -17.81 5.30 9.44
C GLN A 89 -17.97 4.17 8.41
N ASN A 90 -17.60 4.43 7.17
CA ASN A 90 -17.67 3.43 6.10
C ASN A 90 -16.39 3.44 5.24
N ARG A 91 -16.22 2.38 4.46
CA ARG A 91 -15.02 2.15 3.64
C ARG A 91 -14.78 3.26 2.63
N GLU A 92 -15.83 3.75 2.00
CA GLU A 92 -15.70 4.75 0.94
C GLU A 92 -15.24 6.10 1.47
N VAL A 93 -15.73 6.51 2.63
CA VAL A 93 -15.30 7.74 3.33
C VAL A 93 -13.86 7.60 3.77
N LEU A 94 -13.47 6.45 4.34
CA LEU A 94 -12.09 6.19 4.72
C LEU A 94 -11.13 6.23 3.52
N GLU A 95 -11.50 5.63 2.40
CA GLU A 95 -10.68 5.66 1.18
C GLU A 95 -10.51 7.08 0.64
N GLU A 96 -11.54 7.89 0.70
CA GLU A 96 -11.46 9.29 0.31
C GLU A 96 -10.61 10.11 1.28
N LEU A 97 -10.69 9.82 2.57
CA LEU A 97 -9.86 10.46 3.59
C LEU A 97 -8.37 10.12 3.40
N LEU A 98 -8.03 8.86 3.13
CA LEU A 98 -6.67 8.43 2.81
C LEU A 98 -6.13 9.14 1.57
N ARG A 99 -6.94 9.30 0.53
CA ARG A 99 -6.55 10.06 -0.68
C ARG A 99 -6.34 11.54 -0.38
N CYS A 100 -7.17 12.14 0.48
CA CYS A 100 -7.01 13.52 0.91
C CYS A 100 -5.69 13.70 1.65
N TRP A 101 -5.36 12.82 2.60
CA TRP A 101 -4.08 12.84 3.30
C TRP A 101 -2.88 12.65 2.36
N GLY A 102 -2.99 11.73 1.39
CA GLY A 102 -1.98 11.53 0.36
C GLY A 102 -1.75 12.79 -0.49
N LYS A 103 -2.82 13.51 -0.85
CA LYS A 103 -2.71 14.82 -1.51
C LYS A 103 -1.93 15.82 -0.65
N CYS A 104 -2.19 15.88 0.66
CA CYS A 104 -1.43 16.76 1.55
C CYS A 104 0.05 16.40 1.59
N ASN A 105 0.40 15.12 1.66
CA ASN A 105 1.78 14.65 1.62
C ASN A 105 2.47 15.03 0.31
N SER A 106 1.88 14.69 -0.82
CA SER A 106 2.47 14.95 -2.14
C SER A 106 2.65 16.44 -2.40
N THR A 107 1.69 17.27 -1.97
CA THR A 107 1.71 18.71 -2.22
C THR A 107 2.72 19.45 -1.32
N PHE A 108 2.81 19.08 -0.04
CA PHE A 108 3.50 19.92 0.94
C PHE A 108 4.75 19.30 1.54
N PHE A 109 4.91 17.98 1.49
CA PHE A 109 6.09 17.30 2.02
C PHE A 109 7.01 16.77 0.94
N LEU A 110 6.51 15.98 0.01
CA LEU A 110 7.34 15.35 -1.01
C LEU A 110 7.91 16.33 -2.02
N SER A 111 7.20 17.44 -2.29
CA SER A 111 7.60 18.45 -3.26
C SER A 111 8.51 19.56 -2.71
N HIS A 112 8.63 19.69 -1.37
CA HIS A 112 9.28 20.85 -0.72
C HIS A 112 10.41 20.46 0.25
N SER A 113 11.02 19.38 0.12
CA SER A 113 11.98 18.68 0.98
C SER A 113 13.28 19.43 1.38
N PRO A 114 14.07 18.91 2.35
CA PRO A 114 14.48 17.51 2.42
C PRO A 114 13.52 16.64 3.22
N CYS A 115 12.80 15.74 2.53
CA CYS A 115 11.98 14.71 3.12
C CYS A 115 12.87 13.50 3.41
N SER A 116 13.61 13.54 4.54
CA SER A 116 14.50 12.47 4.95
C SER A 116 14.60 12.45 6.47
N PHE A 117 13.86 11.54 7.08
CA PHE A 117 13.80 11.36 8.53
C PHE A 117 14.36 10.00 8.93
N GLU A 118 15.04 9.93 10.06
CA GLU A 118 15.62 8.67 10.57
C GLU A 118 14.52 7.67 10.94
N THR A 119 13.47 8.17 11.61
CA THR A 119 12.38 7.34 12.13
C THR A 119 11.00 7.92 11.77
N GLU A 120 9.97 7.07 11.83
CA GLU A 120 8.57 7.49 11.71
C GLU A 120 8.20 8.52 12.78
N SER A 121 8.71 8.38 14.00
CA SER A 121 8.47 9.30 15.11
C SER A 121 8.99 10.72 14.81
N ASP A 122 10.20 10.83 14.24
CA ASP A 122 10.78 12.11 13.85
C ASP A 122 9.96 12.77 12.75
N TYR A 123 9.52 11.98 11.77
CA TYR A 123 8.67 12.43 10.68
C TYR A 123 7.31 12.95 11.17
N ILE A 124 6.63 12.19 12.03
CA ILE A 124 5.37 12.60 12.65
C ILE A 124 5.55 13.90 13.45
N THR A 125 6.63 13.98 14.23
CA THR A 125 6.96 15.17 15.02
C THR A 125 7.17 16.39 14.13
N ALA A 126 7.90 16.26 13.03
CA ALA A 126 8.13 17.34 12.07
C ALA A 126 6.82 17.83 11.43
N LYS A 127 5.92 16.90 11.05
CA LYS A 127 4.59 17.23 10.53
C LYS A 127 3.74 17.99 11.54
N ARG A 128 3.77 17.55 12.79
CA ARG A 128 2.93 18.14 13.88
C ARG A 128 3.46 19.47 14.40
N SER A 129 4.77 19.64 14.45
CA SER A 129 5.40 20.83 15.03
C SER A 129 5.09 22.11 14.26
N GLY A 130 4.83 21.99 12.95
CA GLY A 130 4.64 23.14 12.08
C GLY A 130 5.85 24.12 12.08
N SER A 131 7.04 23.62 12.45
CA SER A 131 8.26 24.42 12.55
C SER A 131 8.76 24.91 11.20
N THR A 132 8.29 24.35 10.11
CA THR A 132 8.58 24.74 8.73
C THR A 132 7.33 25.26 8.04
N ASN A 133 7.49 26.09 7.00
CA ASN A 133 6.36 26.55 6.19
C ASN A 133 5.60 25.37 5.57
N SER A 134 6.30 24.37 5.07
CA SER A 134 5.69 23.14 4.52
C SER A 134 4.91 22.37 5.58
N GLY A 135 5.41 22.28 6.80
CA GLY A 135 4.69 21.67 7.94
C GLY A 135 3.42 22.41 8.30
N ASN A 136 3.43 23.73 8.29
CA ASN A 136 2.22 24.54 8.53
C ASN A 136 1.16 24.33 7.44
N LEU A 137 1.54 24.37 6.18
CA LEU A 137 0.63 24.13 5.05
C LEU A 137 0.10 22.69 5.05
N TRP A 138 0.95 21.71 5.36
CA TRP A 138 0.54 20.33 5.51
C TRP A 138 -0.50 20.19 6.63
N ARG A 139 -0.27 20.77 7.80
CA ARG A 139 -1.22 20.73 8.94
C ARG A 139 -2.57 21.35 8.58
N GLN A 140 -2.58 22.46 7.86
CA GLN A 140 -3.80 23.08 7.38
C GLN A 140 -4.55 22.16 6.39
N CYS A 141 -3.82 21.55 5.45
CA CYS A 141 -4.37 20.59 4.51
C CYS A 141 -4.97 19.37 5.25
N GLN A 142 -4.22 18.78 6.18
CA GLN A 142 -4.67 17.65 7.00
C GLN A 142 -5.93 18.00 7.80
N SER A 143 -5.97 19.18 8.41
CA SER A 143 -7.15 19.67 9.14
C SER A 143 -8.36 19.79 8.22
N ASN A 144 -8.18 20.30 7.01
CA ASN A 144 -9.26 20.42 6.03
C ASN A 144 -9.79 19.04 5.60
N CYS A 145 -8.91 18.04 5.44
CA CYS A 145 -9.34 16.65 5.22
C CYS A 145 -10.16 16.14 6.41
N ASN A 146 -9.64 16.32 7.63
CA ASN A 146 -10.20 15.78 8.87
C ASN A 146 -11.51 16.43 9.31
N THR A 147 -11.84 17.59 8.76
CA THR A 147 -13.10 18.33 9.01
C THR A 147 -14.02 18.34 7.79
N GLY A 148 -13.63 17.66 6.71
CA GLY A 148 -14.41 17.67 5.46
C GLY A 148 -14.51 19.03 4.80
N ALA A 149 -13.57 19.94 5.07
CA ALA A 149 -13.55 21.30 4.51
C ALA A 149 -12.90 21.37 3.11
N ASP A 150 -12.14 20.34 2.68
CA ASP A 150 -11.61 20.27 1.32
C ASP A 150 -12.72 19.87 0.34
N SER A 151 -13.24 20.84 -0.41
CA SER A 151 -14.33 20.65 -1.36
C SER A 151 -14.01 19.70 -2.53
N SER A 152 -12.73 19.36 -2.75
CA SER A 152 -12.31 18.37 -3.76
C SER A 152 -12.71 16.95 -3.40
N PHE A 153 -13.07 16.70 -2.13
CA PHE A 153 -13.41 15.39 -1.57
C PHE A 153 -14.84 15.39 -1.05
N SER A 154 -15.79 15.19 -1.95
CA SER A 154 -17.22 15.35 -1.66
C SER A 154 -17.76 14.40 -0.58
N LYS A 155 -17.19 13.19 -0.46
CA LYS A 155 -17.60 12.21 0.55
C LYS A 155 -17.13 12.57 1.96
N LEU A 156 -16.18 13.52 2.09
CA LEU A 156 -15.72 14.00 3.39
C LEU A 156 -16.59 15.13 3.94
N LYS A 157 -17.55 15.62 3.19
CA LYS A 157 -18.41 16.71 3.65
C LYS A 157 -19.17 16.34 4.92
N GLY A 158 -18.94 17.11 5.98
CA GLY A 158 -19.63 16.91 7.28
C GLY A 158 -18.99 15.89 8.19
N ILE A 159 -17.80 15.35 7.84
CA ILE A 159 -17.02 14.53 8.78
C ILE A 159 -16.27 15.40 9.79
N SER A 160 -15.88 14.77 10.88
CA SER A 160 -14.76 15.16 11.74
C SER A 160 -14.00 13.91 12.16
N THR A 161 -12.78 14.09 12.67
CA THR A 161 -11.98 12.98 13.19
C THR A 161 -11.72 13.14 14.69
N THR A 162 -11.39 12.05 15.37
CA THR A 162 -11.15 12.01 16.82
C THR A 162 -10.11 13.02 17.29
N THR A 163 -9.13 13.30 16.47
CA THR A 163 -8.11 14.34 16.72
C THR A 163 -7.87 15.17 15.46
N THR A 164 -7.42 16.41 15.64
CA THR A 164 -7.09 17.31 14.52
C THR A 164 -6.01 16.75 13.59
N TYR A 165 -5.12 15.94 14.15
CA TYR A 165 -4.00 15.35 13.39
C TYR A 165 -4.19 13.84 13.14
N TRP A 166 -5.41 13.34 13.23
CA TRP A 166 -5.70 11.98 12.85
C TRP A 166 -5.05 11.65 11.48
N PRO A 167 -4.42 10.50 11.27
CA PRO A 167 -4.42 9.29 12.11
C PRO A 167 -3.35 9.24 13.22
N TYR A 168 -2.60 10.29 13.40
CA TYR A 168 -1.54 10.34 14.41
C TYR A 168 -2.12 10.64 15.80
N PRO A 169 -1.59 10.02 16.84
CA PRO A 169 -2.06 10.20 18.23
C PRO A 169 -1.81 11.61 18.76
#